data_33113b75e86ecd5a6796f7c7546637f4
#
_entry.id   33113b75e86ecd5a6796f7c7546637f4
#
_cell.length_a   1.000
_cell.length_b   1.000
_cell.length_c   1.000
_cell.angle_alpha   90.00
_cell.angle_beta   90.00
_cell.angle_gamma   90.00
#
_symmetry.space_group_name_H-M   'P 1'
#
loop_
_entity.id
_entity.type
_entity.pdbx_description
1 polymer ?
#
loop_
_entity_poly.entity_id
_entity_poly.type
_entity_poly.pdbx_seq_one_letter_code
_entity_poly.pdbx_strand_id
1 'polypeptide(L)'
;MSAPDPEYAVVIPTLGRACLNRVLAALAEGDGPWPARVILVDDRPPHDPRPLPVEVPGELAALIEIVPGCGRGPAAARNTGWRRAPEPWIAFLDDDVVPGPHWRRALAADLAAAGGGTGGVQARISVPLPPGRRPTDWERSTAGLATASWITADLVYRRSALLDAGGFDERFPRAFREDADLALRVLAAGWEMTVGERRTAHPVRPAGPWASVRAQAGNADDVLMARLHGRDWRRRARAPRGRFPAHAAVTAAGAAALVALGTGRRRAALMSGALWLAGTAEFAAARIRPGPRTGTELWRMVLTSAVIPPVAVGHWALGLARHRGVGPHPVFKSDISGNSPGHG
;
A
#
# COMPACT_ATOMS: atom_id res chain seq x y z
N MET A 1 25.21 26.69 -18.75
CA MET A 1 23.75 26.88 -18.48
C MET A 1 23.28 25.69 -17.71
N SER A 2 22.76 25.87 -16.49
CA SER A 2 22.12 24.80 -15.72
C SER A 2 20.84 24.36 -16.48
N ALA A 3 20.58 23.05 -16.54
CA ALA A 3 19.31 22.59 -17.09
C ALA A 3 18.15 23.20 -16.29
N PRO A 4 17.01 23.51 -16.91
CA PRO A 4 15.85 24.01 -16.19
C PRO A 4 15.41 22.97 -15.14
N ASP A 5 14.87 23.47 -14.02
CA ASP A 5 14.32 22.58 -12.98
C ASP A 5 13.22 21.69 -13.58
N PRO A 6 13.16 20.42 -13.18
CA PRO A 6 12.13 19.52 -13.67
C PRO A 6 10.75 19.94 -13.21
N GLU A 7 9.81 20.04 -14.13
CA GLU A 7 8.42 20.40 -13.86
C GLU A 7 7.65 19.19 -13.33
N TYR A 8 6.95 19.37 -12.19
CA TYR A 8 6.19 18.31 -11.55
C TYR A 8 4.93 18.82 -10.83
N ALA A 9 3.93 17.95 -10.75
CA ALA A 9 2.74 18.13 -9.91
C ALA A 9 2.79 17.21 -8.69
N VAL A 10 2.16 17.62 -7.60
CA VAL A 10 1.94 16.79 -6.40
C VAL A 10 0.46 16.40 -6.33
N VAL A 11 0.16 15.12 -6.10
CA VAL A 11 -1.19 14.58 -5.94
C VAL A 11 -1.32 13.94 -4.57
N ILE A 12 -2.27 14.43 -3.75
CA ILE A 12 -2.51 13.95 -2.39
C ILE A 12 -3.98 13.53 -2.27
N PRO A 13 -4.30 12.23 -2.29
CA PRO A 13 -5.62 11.75 -1.94
C PRO A 13 -5.84 11.89 -0.44
N THR A 14 -7.01 12.37 -0.01
CA THR A 14 -7.28 12.60 1.41
C THR A 14 -8.73 12.33 1.79
N LEU A 15 -8.92 11.96 3.05
CA LEU A 15 -10.23 11.91 3.71
C LEU A 15 -10.43 13.09 4.67
N GLY A 16 -9.66 14.17 4.53
CA GLY A 16 -9.73 15.35 5.40
C GLY A 16 -9.20 15.10 6.81
N ARG A 17 -8.18 14.27 6.95
CA ARG A 17 -7.54 14.01 8.24
C ARG A 17 -6.63 15.17 8.64
N ALA A 18 -6.52 15.45 9.94
CA ALA A 18 -5.65 16.50 10.46
C ALA A 18 -4.15 16.32 10.10
N CYS A 19 -3.73 15.10 9.74
CA CYS A 19 -2.37 14.83 9.28
C CYS A 19 -2.03 15.52 7.94
N LEU A 20 -3.04 15.80 7.10
CA LEU A 20 -2.85 16.54 5.85
C LEU A 20 -2.17 17.90 6.07
N ASN A 21 -2.54 18.62 7.12
CA ASN A 21 -1.97 19.93 7.43
C ASN A 21 -0.45 19.84 7.67
N ARG A 22 0.03 18.73 8.26
CA ARG A 22 1.48 18.49 8.43
C ARG A 22 2.21 18.21 7.11
N VAL A 23 1.55 17.51 6.19
CA VAL A 23 2.10 17.30 4.84
C VAL A 23 2.27 18.63 4.13
N LEU A 24 1.22 19.47 4.15
CA LEU A 24 1.24 20.77 3.48
C LEU A 24 2.26 21.73 4.12
N ALA A 25 2.32 21.78 5.45
CA ALA A 25 3.33 22.56 6.16
C ALA A 25 4.76 22.13 5.78
N ALA A 26 5.04 20.83 5.78
CA ALA A 26 6.35 20.31 5.38
C ALA A 26 6.69 20.61 3.91
N LEU A 27 5.71 20.59 3.01
CA LEU A 27 5.90 21.00 1.62
C LEU A 27 6.18 22.49 1.49
N ALA A 28 5.52 23.34 2.30
CA ALA A 28 5.72 24.80 2.29
C ALA A 28 7.09 25.19 2.86
N GLU A 29 7.47 24.61 3.99
CA GLU A 29 8.73 24.89 4.70
C GLU A 29 9.96 24.34 3.95
N GLY A 30 9.81 23.33 3.10
CA GLY A 30 10.90 22.70 2.38
C GLY A 30 11.60 23.65 1.40
N ASP A 31 12.87 23.37 1.11
CA ASP A 31 13.66 24.12 0.10
C ASP A 31 13.62 23.42 -1.29
N GLY A 32 14.02 24.16 -2.31
CA GLY A 32 14.06 23.68 -3.69
C GLY A 32 12.89 24.16 -4.55
N PRO A 33 12.85 23.76 -5.84
CA PRO A 33 11.84 24.24 -6.77
C PRO A 33 10.42 23.86 -6.34
N TRP A 34 9.49 24.81 -6.53
CA TRP A 34 8.08 24.58 -6.24
C TRP A 34 7.46 23.59 -7.25
N PRO A 35 6.46 22.79 -6.83
CA PRO A 35 5.63 22.09 -7.80
C PRO A 35 4.85 23.10 -8.65
N ALA A 36 4.55 22.76 -9.89
CA ALA A 36 3.68 23.58 -10.73
C ALA A 36 2.25 23.64 -10.16
N ARG A 37 1.83 22.55 -9.48
CA ARG A 37 0.56 22.49 -8.75
C ARG A 37 0.57 21.42 -7.66
N VAL A 38 -0.35 21.56 -6.69
CA VAL A 38 -0.67 20.56 -5.66
C VAL A 38 -2.15 20.24 -5.76
N ILE A 39 -2.50 19.01 -6.12
CA ILE A 39 -3.88 18.56 -6.29
C ILE A 39 -4.27 17.76 -5.05
N LEU A 40 -5.14 18.32 -4.22
CA LEU A 40 -5.76 17.62 -3.11
C LEU A 40 -7.03 16.93 -3.61
N VAL A 41 -7.06 15.61 -3.57
CA VAL A 41 -8.24 14.86 -4.01
C VAL A 41 -9.04 14.47 -2.78
N ASP A 42 -10.16 15.17 -2.58
CA ASP A 42 -11.10 14.93 -1.47
C ASP A 42 -11.90 13.64 -1.73
N ASP A 43 -11.43 12.53 -1.19
CA ASP A 43 -12.06 11.21 -1.37
C ASP A 43 -13.05 10.87 -0.23
N ARG A 44 -13.59 11.89 0.46
CA ARG A 44 -14.70 11.70 1.38
C ARG A 44 -15.96 11.26 0.61
N PRO A 45 -16.94 10.64 1.29
CA PRO A 45 -18.21 10.28 0.66
C PRO A 45 -18.85 11.50 -0.02
N PRO A 46 -19.47 11.33 -1.21
CA PRO A 46 -19.98 12.45 -2.02
C PRO A 46 -21.11 13.24 -1.36
N HIS A 47 -21.66 12.75 -0.27
CA HIS A 47 -22.73 13.41 0.50
C HIS A 47 -22.20 14.22 1.70
N ASP A 48 -20.89 14.35 1.89
CA ASP A 48 -20.34 15.24 2.93
C ASP A 48 -20.34 16.69 2.40
N PRO A 49 -21.27 17.55 2.85
CA PRO A 49 -21.40 18.92 2.33
C PRO A 49 -20.36 19.88 2.90
N ARG A 50 -19.57 19.42 3.89
CA ARG A 50 -18.62 20.29 4.59
C ARG A 50 -17.40 20.52 3.71
N PRO A 51 -16.83 21.74 3.69
CA PRO A 51 -15.54 21.98 3.07
C PRO A 51 -14.48 21.01 3.57
N LEU A 52 -13.47 20.71 2.76
CA LEU A 52 -12.34 19.92 3.19
C LEU A 52 -11.67 20.64 4.39
N PRO A 53 -11.53 19.99 5.57
CA PRO A 53 -10.90 20.62 6.74
C PRO A 53 -9.38 20.66 6.56
N VAL A 54 -8.89 21.67 5.83
CA VAL A 54 -7.49 21.85 5.50
C VAL A 54 -7.04 23.27 5.78
N GLU A 55 -5.88 23.40 6.40
CA GLU A 55 -5.18 24.66 6.59
C GLU A 55 -4.12 24.76 5.48
N VAL A 56 -4.35 25.67 4.54
CA VAL A 56 -3.46 25.85 3.40
C VAL A 56 -2.40 26.89 3.77
N PRO A 57 -1.10 26.54 3.79
CA PRO A 57 -0.02 27.51 3.94
C PRO A 57 -0.06 28.56 2.83
N GLY A 58 0.24 29.82 3.16
CA GLY A 58 0.16 30.93 2.21
C GLY A 58 0.99 30.72 0.95
N GLU A 59 2.16 30.12 1.09
CA GLU A 59 3.10 29.81 0.02
C GLU A 59 2.53 28.80 -1.00
N LEU A 60 1.62 27.93 -0.55
CA LEU A 60 0.96 26.94 -1.41
C LEU A 60 -0.39 27.39 -1.94
N ALA A 61 -0.94 28.51 -1.45
CA ALA A 61 -2.32 28.91 -1.74
C ALA A 61 -2.61 29.06 -3.25
N ALA A 62 -1.66 29.61 -4.00
CA ALA A 62 -1.80 29.76 -5.46
C ALA A 62 -1.56 28.46 -6.24
N LEU A 63 -1.01 27.43 -5.62
CA LEU A 63 -0.64 26.16 -6.25
C LEU A 63 -1.64 25.04 -5.96
N ILE A 64 -2.48 25.21 -4.92
CA ILE A 64 -3.42 24.17 -4.48
C ILE A 64 -4.70 24.21 -5.30
N GLU A 65 -5.06 23.04 -5.83
CA GLU A 65 -6.38 22.73 -6.41
C GLU A 65 -7.03 21.62 -5.60
N ILE A 66 -8.27 21.82 -5.12
CA ILE A 66 -9.05 20.80 -4.42
C ILE A 66 -10.07 20.23 -5.41
N VAL A 67 -10.04 18.90 -5.60
CA VAL A 67 -10.93 18.21 -6.53
C VAL A 67 -11.67 17.06 -5.84
N PRO A 68 -12.94 16.79 -6.20
CA PRO A 68 -13.70 15.69 -5.60
C PRO A 68 -13.21 14.33 -6.11
N GLY A 69 -12.95 13.37 -5.20
CA GLY A 69 -12.66 11.96 -5.44
C GLY A 69 -13.91 11.07 -5.41
N CYS A 70 -14.96 11.55 -4.74
CA CYS A 70 -16.27 10.90 -4.61
C CYS A 70 -16.27 9.57 -3.83
N GLY A 71 -15.36 9.37 -2.89
CA GLY A 71 -15.35 8.21 -1.99
C GLY A 71 -15.11 6.87 -2.68
N ARG A 72 -14.41 6.87 -3.82
CA ARG A 72 -14.16 5.66 -4.62
C ARG A 72 -12.89 4.91 -4.22
N GLY A 73 -12.18 5.41 -3.24
CA GLY A 73 -10.95 4.82 -2.74
C GLY A 73 -9.67 5.38 -3.36
N PRO A 74 -8.50 5.03 -2.78
CA PRO A 74 -7.23 5.70 -3.08
C PRO A 74 -6.76 5.54 -4.53
N ALA A 75 -7.00 4.41 -5.18
CA ALA A 75 -6.67 4.21 -6.59
C ALA A 75 -7.43 5.19 -7.49
N ALA A 76 -8.74 5.31 -7.29
CA ALA A 76 -9.58 6.23 -8.06
C ALA A 76 -9.25 7.70 -7.76
N ALA A 77 -8.99 8.02 -6.49
CA ALA A 77 -8.59 9.36 -6.09
C ALA A 77 -7.25 9.77 -6.74
N ARG A 78 -6.23 8.91 -6.72
CA ARG A 78 -4.96 9.18 -7.41
C ARG A 78 -5.16 9.32 -8.92
N ASN A 79 -6.04 8.51 -9.53
CA ASN A 79 -6.40 8.64 -10.94
C ASN A 79 -7.07 9.98 -11.25
N THR A 80 -7.97 10.45 -10.39
CA THR A 80 -8.61 11.77 -10.54
C THR A 80 -7.55 12.88 -10.52
N GLY A 81 -6.59 12.80 -9.60
CA GLY A 81 -5.55 13.81 -9.46
C GLY A 81 -4.58 13.84 -10.65
N TRP A 82 -3.94 12.73 -10.99
CA TRP A 82 -2.91 12.76 -12.03
C TRP A 82 -3.45 13.06 -13.44
N ARG A 83 -4.72 12.73 -13.72
CA ARG A 83 -5.34 13.08 -15.00
C ARG A 83 -5.56 14.58 -15.18
N ARG A 84 -5.60 15.35 -14.09
CA ARG A 84 -5.68 16.82 -14.11
C ARG A 84 -4.32 17.49 -14.30
N ALA A 85 -3.25 16.78 -14.00
CA ALA A 85 -1.90 17.30 -14.05
C ALA A 85 -1.29 17.08 -15.45
N PRO A 86 -0.99 18.14 -16.23
CA PRO A 86 -0.31 18.03 -17.51
C PRO A 86 1.21 17.85 -17.37
N GLU A 87 1.76 18.08 -16.18
CA GLU A 87 3.19 18.07 -15.90
C GLU A 87 3.84 16.73 -16.28
N PRO A 88 5.10 16.73 -16.71
CA PRO A 88 5.81 15.52 -17.13
C PRO A 88 6.05 14.52 -15.98
N TRP A 89 6.04 15.00 -14.73
CA TRP A 89 6.22 14.19 -13.54
C TRP A 89 5.10 14.40 -12.53
N ILE A 90 4.59 13.29 -11.97
CA ILE A 90 3.50 13.29 -10.99
C ILE A 90 4.00 12.66 -9.70
N ALA A 91 4.11 13.47 -8.64
CA ALA A 91 4.49 13.02 -7.31
C ALA A 91 3.22 12.65 -6.51
N PHE A 92 3.08 11.39 -6.15
CA PHE A 92 2.05 10.96 -5.22
C PHE A 92 2.59 10.99 -3.79
N LEU A 93 1.83 11.62 -2.90
CA LEU A 93 2.06 11.62 -1.46
C LEU A 93 0.79 11.16 -0.74
N ASP A 94 0.93 10.34 0.28
CA ASP A 94 -0.20 10.05 1.18
C ASP A 94 -0.42 11.22 2.15
N ASP A 95 -1.66 11.38 2.65
CA ASP A 95 -2.04 12.48 3.54
C ASP A 95 -1.51 12.34 4.98
N ASP A 96 -0.74 11.28 5.28
CA ASP A 96 -0.20 10.98 6.60
C ASP A 96 1.33 10.80 6.64
N VAL A 97 2.00 11.20 5.58
CA VAL A 97 3.46 11.27 5.54
C VAL A 97 3.98 12.64 5.96
N VAL A 98 5.28 12.75 6.19
CA VAL A 98 5.96 14.03 6.45
C VAL A 98 7.19 14.10 5.55
N PRO A 99 7.12 14.83 4.44
CA PRO A 99 8.28 15.13 3.60
C PRO A 99 9.41 15.76 4.43
N GLY A 100 10.65 15.37 4.15
CA GLY A 100 11.81 15.94 4.84
C GLY A 100 12.06 17.41 4.43
N PRO A 101 12.86 18.16 5.18
CA PRO A 101 13.08 19.60 4.95
C PRO A 101 13.68 19.93 3.59
N HIS A 102 14.37 18.99 2.97
CA HIS A 102 14.98 19.13 1.63
C HIS A 102 14.23 18.33 0.56
N TRP A 103 12.96 18.00 0.80
CA TRP A 103 12.21 17.08 -0.06
C TRP A 103 12.12 17.61 -1.51
N ARG A 104 11.76 18.90 -1.70
CA ARG A 104 11.61 19.50 -3.06
C ARG A 104 12.94 19.55 -3.79
N ARG A 105 14.04 19.93 -3.11
CA ARG A 105 15.39 19.92 -3.69
C ARG A 105 15.84 18.53 -4.08
N ALA A 106 15.65 17.55 -3.18
CA ALA A 106 16.02 16.16 -3.44
C ALA A 106 15.17 15.56 -4.56
N LEU A 107 13.87 15.90 -4.63
CA LEU A 107 13.02 15.49 -5.75
C LEU A 107 13.55 16.05 -7.08
N ALA A 108 13.85 17.32 -7.15
CA ALA A 108 14.40 17.92 -8.39
C ALA A 108 15.70 17.22 -8.81
N ALA A 109 16.57 16.89 -7.86
CA ALA A 109 17.80 16.14 -8.14
C ALA A 109 17.50 14.71 -8.62
N ASP A 110 16.57 13.98 -7.96
CA ASP A 110 16.14 12.65 -8.36
C ASP A 110 15.60 12.65 -9.80
N LEU A 111 14.80 13.68 -10.17
CA LEU A 111 14.19 13.79 -11.49
C LEU A 111 15.21 14.21 -12.57
N ALA A 112 16.16 15.08 -12.23
CA ALA A 112 17.26 15.46 -13.13
C ALA A 112 18.19 14.28 -13.43
N ALA A 113 18.37 13.37 -12.46
CA ALA A 113 19.16 12.15 -12.63
C ALA A 113 18.39 11.02 -13.36
N ALA A 114 17.06 11.15 -13.49
CA ALA A 114 16.22 10.15 -14.13
C ALA A 114 16.45 10.12 -15.64
N GLY A 115 16.93 8.99 -16.16
CA GLY A 115 17.10 8.77 -17.61
C GLY A 115 15.77 8.72 -18.37
N GLY A 116 15.86 8.71 -19.71
CA GLY A 116 14.67 8.62 -20.58
C GLY A 116 13.82 7.36 -20.36
N GLY A 117 14.41 6.26 -19.90
CA GLY A 117 13.73 5.00 -19.57
C GLY A 117 13.14 4.94 -18.15
N THR A 118 13.40 5.95 -17.30
CA THR A 118 12.89 5.96 -15.93
C THR A 118 11.40 6.33 -15.91
N GLY A 119 10.54 5.38 -15.54
CA GLY A 119 9.10 5.57 -15.40
C GLY A 119 8.65 5.99 -14.00
N GLY A 120 9.45 5.69 -12.96
CA GLY A 120 9.13 6.10 -11.60
C GLY A 120 10.32 6.11 -10.66
N VAL A 121 10.24 6.96 -9.63
CA VAL A 121 11.28 7.17 -8.61
C VAL A 121 10.65 7.19 -7.23
N GLN A 122 10.92 6.16 -6.41
CA GLN A 122 10.44 6.05 -5.03
C GLN A 122 11.36 6.81 -4.07
N ALA A 123 10.78 7.44 -3.05
CA ALA A 123 11.52 8.02 -1.94
C ALA A 123 12.06 6.95 -0.98
N ARG A 124 13.01 7.32 -0.14
CA ARG A 124 13.41 6.55 1.04
C ARG A 124 12.45 6.84 2.17
N ILE A 125 11.64 5.83 2.49
CA ILE A 125 10.66 5.95 3.57
C ILE A 125 11.29 5.57 4.90
N SER A 126 11.06 6.38 5.92
CA SER A 126 11.36 6.07 7.31
C SER A 126 10.07 5.98 8.13
N VAL A 127 10.03 5.07 9.08
CA VAL A 127 8.89 4.93 10.00
C VAL A 127 9.39 5.20 11.42
N PRO A 128 9.17 6.39 11.97
CA PRO A 128 9.57 6.71 13.33
C PRO A 128 8.84 5.81 14.34
N LEU A 129 9.60 5.07 15.13
CA LEU A 129 9.09 4.22 16.20
C LEU A 129 9.37 4.87 17.56
N PRO A 130 8.51 4.64 18.58
CA PRO A 130 8.72 5.19 19.91
C PRO A 130 10.06 4.74 20.51
N PRO A 131 10.89 5.68 21.00
CA PRO A 131 12.11 5.35 21.70
C PRO A 131 11.79 4.72 23.08
N GLY A 132 12.72 3.96 23.62
CA GLY A 132 12.67 3.45 25.00
C GLY A 132 11.72 2.26 25.24
N ARG A 133 10.97 1.79 24.25
CA ARG A 133 10.16 0.58 24.36
C ARG A 133 10.18 -0.25 23.07
N ARG A 134 9.84 -1.52 23.19
CA ARG A 134 9.60 -2.35 22.00
C ARG A 134 8.34 -1.90 21.26
N PRO A 135 8.35 -1.91 19.93
CA PRO A 135 7.16 -1.53 19.14
C PRO A 135 6.04 -2.57 19.26
N THR A 136 4.80 -2.09 19.29
CA THR A 136 3.60 -2.92 19.22
C THR A 136 3.51 -3.68 17.90
N ASP A 137 2.60 -4.63 17.80
CA ASP A 137 2.36 -5.39 16.56
C ASP A 137 1.98 -4.46 15.38
N TRP A 138 1.15 -3.46 15.66
CA TRP A 138 0.74 -2.47 14.66
C TRP A 138 1.91 -1.58 14.21
N GLU A 139 2.73 -1.10 15.12
CA GLU A 139 3.92 -0.30 14.81
C GLU A 139 4.93 -1.10 13.98
N ARG A 140 5.13 -2.38 14.28
CA ARG A 140 5.99 -3.25 13.46
C ARG A 140 5.43 -3.49 12.07
N SER A 141 4.10 -3.65 11.97
CA SER A 141 3.43 -3.79 10.67
C SER A 141 3.64 -2.54 9.81
N THR A 142 3.46 -1.34 10.39
CA THR A 142 3.72 -0.08 9.69
C THR A 142 5.21 0.10 9.38
N ALA A 143 6.11 -0.32 10.27
CA ALA A 143 7.56 -0.25 10.04
C ALA A 143 8.01 -1.02 8.79
N GLY A 144 7.25 -2.01 8.36
CA GLY A 144 7.48 -2.72 7.10
C GLY A 144 7.45 -1.83 5.86
N LEU A 145 6.82 -0.65 5.92
CA LEU A 145 6.82 0.33 4.82
C LEU A 145 8.22 0.87 4.53
N ALA A 146 9.11 0.93 5.52
CA ALA A 146 10.49 1.41 5.31
C ALA A 146 11.30 0.53 4.34
N THR A 147 10.91 -0.73 4.16
CA THR A 147 11.58 -1.68 3.25
C THR A 147 10.68 -2.13 2.09
N ALA A 148 9.46 -1.60 2.01
CA ALA A 148 8.54 -1.94 0.93
C ALA A 148 8.97 -1.26 -0.39
N SER A 149 8.75 -1.96 -1.49
CA SER A 149 9.04 -1.45 -2.83
C SER A 149 7.76 -0.91 -3.47
N TRP A 150 7.92 0.19 -4.19
CA TRP A 150 6.89 0.78 -5.06
C TRP A 150 5.66 1.31 -4.33
N ILE A 151 5.84 1.85 -3.11
CA ILE A 151 4.73 2.39 -2.31
C ILE A 151 4.46 3.86 -2.63
N THR A 152 3.20 4.19 -2.81
CA THR A 152 2.75 5.55 -3.14
C THR A 152 2.70 6.50 -1.94
N ALA A 153 3.20 6.08 -0.79
CA ALA A 153 3.45 6.97 0.33
C ALA A 153 4.34 8.18 -0.05
N ASP A 154 5.32 7.96 -0.95
CA ASP A 154 6.07 8.97 -1.69
C ASP A 154 6.69 8.32 -2.93
N LEU A 155 5.99 8.41 -4.05
CA LEU A 155 6.43 7.83 -5.31
C LEU A 155 6.08 8.76 -6.47
N VAL A 156 7.08 9.09 -7.26
CA VAL A 156 6.90 9.93 -8.46
C VAL A 156 6.89 9.05 -9.70
N TYR A 157 5.95 9.30 -10.58
CA TYR A 157 5.89 8.66 -11.89
C TYR A 157 6.06 9.68 -13.01
N ARG A 158 6.72 9.27 -14.09
CA ARG A 158 6.65 9.95 -15.35
C ARG A 158 5.23 9.85 -15.90
N ARG A 159 4.66 10.97 -16.36
CA ARG A 159 3.28 11.01 -16.88
C ARG A 159 3.05 10.04 -18.03
N SER A 160 4.03 9.91 -18.96
CA SER A 160 3.97 8.92 -20.04
C SER A 160 3.91 7.47 -19.52
N ALA A 161 4.68 7.15 -18.48
CA ALA A 161 4.61 5.82 -17.87
C ALA A 161 3.23 5.52 -17.23
N LEU A 162 2.58 6.54 -16.63
CA LEU A 162 1.20 6.41 -16.14
C LEU A 162 0.21 6.20 -17.29
N LEU A 163 0.39 6.88 -18.42
CA LEU A 163 -0.46 6.71 -19.60
C LEU A 163 -0.30 5.31 -20.20
N ASP A 164 0.93 4.84 -20.39
CA ASP A 164 1.22 3.52 -20.95
C ASP A 164 0.68 2.39 -20.05
N ALA A 165 0.79 2.55 -18.73
CA ALA A 165 0.22 1.60 -17.77
C ALA A 165 -1.29 1.77 -17.54
N GLY A 166 -1.93 2.83 -18.03
CA GLY A 166 -3.36 3.12 -17.84
C GLY A 166 -3.75 3.67 -16.46
N GLY A 167 -2.76 4.10 -15.64
CA GLY A 167 -3.00 4.60 -14.27
C GLY A 167 -3.26 3.48 -13.27
N PHE A 168 -3.80 3.84 -12.09
CA PHE A 168 -4.13 2.89 -11.03
C PHE A 168 -5.35 2.01 -11.39
N ASP A 169 -5.32 0.75 -10.99
CA ASP A 169 -6.47 -0.14 -11.14
C ASP A 169 -7.49 0.10 -10.01
N GLU A 170 -8.63 0.68 -10.35
CA GLU A 170 -9.68 1.05 -9.40
C GLU A 170 -10.43 -0.15 -8.79
N ARG A 171 -10.13 -1.38 -9.24
CA ARG A 171 -10.63 -2.61 -8.60
C ARG A 171 -10.00 -2.86 -7.23
N PHE A 172 -8.88 -2.21 -6.91
CA PHE A 172 -8.29 -2.18 -5.56
C PHE A 172 -9.01 -1.10 -4.72
N PRO A 173 -9.88 -1.49 -3.77
CA PRO A 173 -10.74 -0.52 -3.08
C PRO A 173 -10.07 0.15 -1.88
N ARG A 174 -8.83 -0.21 -1.55
CA ARG A 174 -8.10 0.28 -0.38
C ARG A 174 -6.64 0.56 -0.73
N ALA A 175 -5.94 1.31 0.15
CA ALA A 175 -4.50 1.53 0.06
C ALA A 175 -3.74 0.23 0.39
N PHE A 176 -3.81 -0.74 -0.51
CA PHE A 176 -3.14 -2.02 -0.40
C PHE A 176 -3.09 -2.71 -1.76
N ARG A 177 -1.90 -2.89 -2.32
CA ARG A 177 -1.56 -3.55 -3.59
C ARG A 177 -1.80 -2.73 -4.87
N GLU A 178 -2.60 -1.68 -4.86
CA GLU A 178 -2.82 -0.81 -6.04
C GLU A 178 -1.52 -0.17 -6.55
N ASP A 179 -0.60 0.10 -5.64
CA ASP A 179 0.74 0.62 -5.91
C ASP A 179 1.65 -0.44 -6.55
N ALA A 180 1.69 -1.63 -5.97
CA ALA A 180 2.44 -2.76 -6.51
C ALA A 180 1.91 -3.22 -7.87
N ASP A 181 0.59 -3.19 -8.07
CA ASP A 181 -0.05 -3.47 -9.36
C ASP A 181 0.40 -2.47 -10.42
N LEU A 182 0.30 -1.16 -10.14
CA LEU A 182 0.73 -0.12 -11.07
C LEU A 182 2.22 -0.26 -11.41
N ALA A 183 3.08 -0.44 -10.40
CA ALA A 183 4.52 -0.60 -10.63
C ALA A 183 4.84 -1.79 -11.53
N LEU A 184 4.17 -2.94 -11.34
CA LEU A 184 4.35 -4.11 -12.20
C LEU A 184 3.90 -3.84 -13.64
N ARG A 185 2.85 -3.03 -13.86
CA ARG A 185 2.39 -2.65 -15.21
C ARG A 185 3.35 -1.65 -15.87
N VAL A 186 3.89 -0.70 -15.10
CA VAL A 186 4.92 0.24 -15.57
C VAL A 186 6.19 -0.51 -16.01
N LEU A 187 6.66 -1.47 -15.18
CA LEU A 187 7.79 -2.33 -15.52
C LEU A 187 7.51 -3.21 -16.76
N ALA A 188 6.29 -3.73 -16.88
CA ALA A 188 5.90 -4.55 -18.04
C ALA A 188 5.76 -3.71 -19.33
N ALA A 189 5.49 -2.42 -19.22
CA ALA A 189 5.50 -1.48 -20.36
C ALA A 189 6.93 -1.06 -20.79
N GLY A 190 7.97 -1.64 -20.16
CA GLY A 190 9.37 -1.39 -20.51
C GLY A 190 10.03 -0.22 -19.78
N TRP A 191 9.34 0.40 -18.83
CA TRP A 191 9.90 1.46 -18.00
C TRP A 191 10.71 0.90 -16.83
N GLU A 192 11.67 1.70 -16.35
CA GLU A 192 12.45 1.40 -15.16
C GLU A 192 11.87 2.07 -13.92
N MET A 193 11.99 1.40 -12.76
CA MET A 193 11.62 1.95 -11.46
C MET A 193 12.86 2.02 -10.58
N THR A 194 13.13 3.19 -10.03
CA THR A 194 14.33 3.47 -9.21
C THR A 194 13.96 3.97 -7.81
N VAL A 195 14.95 4.02 -6.92
CA VAL A 195 14.84 4.64 -5.60
C VAL A 195 15.76 5.85 -5.58
N GLY A 196 15.17 7.03 -5.32
CA GLY A 196 15.89 8.29 -5.21
C GLY A 196 16.53 8.52 -3.84
N GLU A 197 17.06 9.74 -3.65
CA GLU A 197 17.70 10.14 -2.39
C GLU A 197 16.76 10.94 -1.47
N ARG A 198 15.60 11.40 -1.96
CA ARG A 198 14.63 12.13 -1.14
C ARG A 198 14.09 11.25 -0.01
N ARG A 199 13.83 11.89 1.13
CA ARG A 199 13.44 11.21 2.36
C ARG A 199 12.08 11.70 2.85
N THR A 200 11.24 10.74 3.22
CA THR A 200 9.91 11.01 3.76
C THR A 200 9.67 10.12 4.98
N ALA A 201 9.18 10.72 6.04
CA ALA A 201 8.75 9.98 7.23
C ALA A 201 7.28 9.57 7.08
N HIS A 202 6.96 8.33 7.45
CA HIS A 202 5.60 7.82 7.55
C HIS A 202 5.29 7.51 9.02
N PRO A 203 4.76 8.48 9.80
CA PRO A 203 4.44 8.26 11.20
C PRO A 203 3.39 7.16 11.39
N VAL A 204 3.55 6.37 12.43
CA VAL A 204 2.56 5.33 12.77
C VAL A 204 1.29 6.01 13.28
N ARG A 205 0.18 5.82 12.57
CA ARG A 205 -1.12 6.30 13.04
C ARG A 205 -1.65 5.45 14.19
N PRO A 206 -2.30 6.07 15.20
CA PRO A 206 -3.03 5.33 16.22
C PRO A 206 -4.04 4.37 15.57
N ALA A 207 -4.08 3.15 16.05
CA ALA A 207 -4.98 2.14 15.54
C ALA A 207 -5.73 1.42 16.68
N GLY A 208 -7.00 1.11 16.43
CA GLY A 208 -7.81 0.38 17.37
C GLY A 208 -7.34 -1.09 17.55
N PRO A 209 -7.83 -1.77 18.59
CA PRO A 209 -7.37 -3.13 18.96
C PRO A 209 -7.56 -4.19 17.87
N TRP A 210 -8.46 -3.97 16.93
CA TRP A 210 -8.78 -4.87 15.83
C TRP A 210 -8.13 -4.51 14.50
N ALA A 211 -7.16 -3.59 14.49
CA ALA A 211 -6.51 -3.13 13.26
C ALA A 211 -5.90 -4.27 12.45
N SER A 212 -5.15 -5.18 13.12
CA SER A 212 -4.53 -6.35 12.46
C SER A 212 -5.56 -7.36 11.93
N VAL A 213 -6.74 -7.44 12.52
CA VAL A 213 -7.86 -8.25 12.00
C VAL A 213 -8.46 -7.60 10.76
N ARG A 214 -8.74 -6.28 10.82
CA ARG A 214 -9.26 -5.53 9.65
C ARG A 214 -8.29 -5.55 8.47
N ALA A 215 -6.99 -5.52 8.73
CA ALA A 215 -5.96 -5.62 7.70
C ALA A 215 -6.02 -6.93 6.89
N GLN A 216 -6.66 -8.00 7.43
CA GLN A 216 -6.84 -9.26 6.71
C GLN A 216 -7.72 -9.13 5.46
N ALA A 217 -8.47 -8.04 5.32
CA ALA A 217 -9.21 -7.72 4.10
C ALA A 217 -8.29 -7.66 2.86
N GLY A 218 -7.00 -7.34 3.03
CA GLY A 218 -5.99 -7.39 1.98
C GLY A 218 -5.77 -8.77 1.33
N ASN A 219 -6.18 -9.87 1.99
CA ASN A 219 -6.11 -11.19 1.36
C ASN A 219 -7.02 -11.31 0.11
N ALA A 220 -8.09 -10.53 0.02
CA ALA A 220 -8.90 -10.46 -1.19
C ALA A 220 -8.15 -9.75 -2.33
N ASP A 221 -7.37 -8.72 -2.03
CA ASP A 221 -6.55 -7.99 -3.00
C ASP A 221 -5.35 -8.84 -3.45
N ASP A 222 -4.79 -9.68 -2.59
CA ASP A 222 -3.76 -10.66 -2.96
C ASP A 222 -4.29 -11.68 -4.00
N VAL A 223 -5.58 -12.04 -3.94
CA VAL A 223 -6.22 -12.85 -4.99
C VAL A 223 -6.31 -12.09 -6.31
N LEU A 224 -6.69 -10.80 -6.27
CA LEU A 224 -6.71 -9.96 -7.47
C LEU A 224 -5.32 -9.86 -8.08
N MET A 225 -4.29 -9.58 -7.29
CA MET A 225 -2.88 -9.57 -7.75
C MET A 225 -2.48 -10.90 -8.43
N ALA A 226 -2.88 -12.03 -7.85
CA ALA A 226 -2.57 -13.34 -8.45
C ALA A 226 -3.31 -13.58 -9.77
N ARG A 227 -4.50 -13.03 -9.95
CA ARG A 227 -5.26 -13.07 -11.22
C ARG A 227 -4.65 -12.19 -12.30
N LEU A 228 -4.23 -10.97 -11.92
CA LEU A 228 -3.68 -9.97 -12.85
C LEU A 228 -2.24 -10.29 -13.27
N HIS A 229 -1.42 -10.75 -12.34
CA HIS A 229 0.03 -10.85 -12.53
C HIS A 229 0.58 -12.28 -12.41
N GLY A 230 -0.27 -13.29 -12.17
CA GLY A 230 0.18 -14.66 -11.97
C GLY A 230 0.68 -14.96 -10.55
N ARG A 231 1.07 -16.23 -10.29
CA ARG A 231 1.41 -16.71 -8.94
C ARG A 231 2.73 -16.15 -8.39
N ASP A 232 3.60 -15.67 -9.25
CA ASP A 232 4.93 -15.14 -8.89
C ASP A 232 4.96 -13.63 -8.65
N TRP A 233 3.82 -12.97 -8.68
CA TRP A 233 3.70 -11.53 -8.52
C TRP A 233 4.42 -10.98 -7.27
N ARG A 234 4.39 -11.74 -6.15
CA ARG A 234 5.09 -11.31 -4.92
C ARG A 234 6.59 -11.18 -5.11
N ARG A 235 7.21 -12.11 -5.84
CA ARG A 235 8.65 -12.04 -6.14
C ARG A 235 8.96 -10.83 -7.02
N ARG A 236 8.15 -10.60 -8.05
CA ARG A 236 8.32 -9.48 -9.00
C ARG A 236 8.07 -8.13 -8.31
N ALA A 237 7.04 -8.02 -7.46
CA ALA A 237 6.74 -6.82 -6.69
C ALA A 237 7.60 -6.69 -5.41
N ARG A 238 8.56 -7.59 -5.17
CA ARG A 238 9.37 -7.64 -3.94
C ARG A 238 8.52 -7.63 -2.65
N ALA A 239 7.30 -8.15 -2.74
CA ALA A 239 6.37 -8.18 -1.62
C ALA A 239 6.65 -9.38 -0.70
N PRO A 240 6.58 -9.22 0.62
CA PRO A 240 6.84 -10.30 1.56
C PRO A 240 5.81 -11.42 1.40
N ARG A 241 6.24 -12.66 1.66
CA ARG A 241 5.33 -13.80 1.77
C ARG A 241 4.54 -13.68 3.05
N GLY A 242 3.21 -13.64 2.95
CA GLY A 242 2.32 -13.67 4.11
C GLY A 242 2.25 -15.05 4.77
N ARG A 243 1.57 -15.13 5.91
CA ARG A 243 1.34 -16.39 6.65
C ARG A 243 0.05 -17.12 6.22
N PHE A 244 -0.51 -16.79 5.04
CA PHE A 244 -1.79 -17.34 4.58
C PHE A 244 -1.85 -18.88 4.62
N PRO A 245 -0.82 -19.66 4.16
CA PRO A 245 -0.87 -21.13 4.27
C PRO A 245 -1.02 -21.63 5.71
N ALA A 246 -0.32 -21.01 6.66
CA ALA A 246 -0.45 -21.33 8.08
C ALA A 246 -1.85 -20.97 8.61
N HIS A 247 -2.38 -19.81 8.21
CA HIS A 247 -3.75 -19.41 8.58
C HIS A 247 -4.80 -20.37 8.03
N ALA A 248 -4.63 -20.85 6.80
CA ALA A 248 -5.52 -21.85 6.20
C ALA A 248 -5.47 -23.17 6.95
N ALA A 249 -4.28 -23.65 7.33
CA ALA A 249 -4.10 -24.88 8.09
C ALA A 249 -4.75 -24.78 9.49
N VAL A 250 -4.52 -23.68 10.21
CA VAL A 250 -5.13 -23.43 11.54
C VAL A 250 -6.65 -23.37 11.44
N THR A 251 -7.17 -22.67 10.43
CA THR A 251 -8.62 -22.56 10.20
C THR A 251 -9.24 -23.93 9.88
N ALA A 252 -8.59 -24.72 9.02
CA ALA A 252 -9.05 -26.07 8.69
C ALA A 252 -9.05 -27.01 9.92
N ALA A 253 -8.00 -26.93 10.76
CA ALA A 253 -7.93 -27.69 12.00
C ALA A 253 -9.08 -27.32 12.96
N GLY A 254 -9.38 -26.02 13.13
CA GLY A 254 -10.50 -25.56 13.95
C GLY A 254 -11.86 -26.02 13.40
N ALA A 255 -12.06 -25.90 12.08
CA ALA A 255 -13.29 -26.38 11.44
C ALA A 255 -13.45 -27.90 11.58
N ALA A 256 -12.37 -28.67 11.38
CA ALA A 256 -12.38 -30.13 11.58
C ALA A 256 -12.70 -30.52 13.03
N ALA A 257 -12.21 -29.78 14.04
CA ALA A 257 -12.51 -30.00 15.42
C ALA A 257 -14.01 -29.82 15.70
N LEU A 258 -14.62 -28.75 15.19
CA LEU A 258 -16.05 -28.46 15.33
C LEU A 258 -16.93 -29.54 14.68
N VAL A 259 -16.59 -29.94 13.44
CA VAL A 259 -17.32 -31.02 12.72
C VAL A 259 -17.19 -32.34 13.46
N ALA A 260 -15.98 -32.70 13.92
CA ALA A 260 -15.76 -33.94 14.67
C ALA A 260 -16.51 -33.96 16.02
N LEU A 261 -16.59 -32.81 16.68
CA LEU A 261 -17.37 -32.63 17.89
C LEU A 261 -18.87 -32.86 17.65
N GLY A 262 -19.41 -32.20 16.60
CA GLY A 262 -20.83 -32.34 16.21
C GLY A 262 -21.23 -33.75 15.73
N THR A 263 -20.26 -34.53 15.21
CA THR A 263 -20.46 -35.91 14.78
C THR A 263 -20.10 -36.98 15.85
N GLY A 264 -19.81 -36.53 17.10
CA GLY A 264 -19.50 -37.45 18.21
C GLY A 264 -18.10 -38.09 18.12
N ARG A 265 -17.24 -37.71 17.19
CA ARG A 265 -15.90 -38.29 16.97
C ARG A 265 -14.87 -37.66 17.92
N ARG A 266 -14.99 -37.96 19.23
CA ARG A 266 -14.22 -37.31 20.31
C ARG A 266 -12.71 -37.30 20.07
N ARG A 267 -12.09 -38.42 19.63
CA ARG A 267 -10.64 -38.49 19.37
C ARG A 267 -10.22 -37.54 18.26
N ALA A 268 -10.97 -37.49 17.15
CA ALA A 268 -10.70 -36.57 16.05
C ALA A 268 -10.88 -35.10 16.47
N ALA A 269 -11.91 -34.80 17.26
CA ALA A 269 -12.14 -33.48 17.81
C ALA A 269 -10.97 -33.00 18.69
N LEU A 270 -10.48 -33.88 19.59
CA LEU A 270 -9.33 -33.58 20.46
C LEU A 270 -8.06 -33.35 19.67
N MET A 271 -7.75 -34.22 18.69
CA MET A 271 -6.54 -34.07 17.83
C MET A 271 -6.59 -32.77 17.01
N SER A 272 -7.70 -32.50 16.32
CA SER A 272 -7.87 -31.30 15.51
C SER A 272 -7.89 -30.03 16.37
N GLY A 273 -8.53 -30.09 17.55
CA GLY A 273 -8.52 -28.98 18.51
C GLY A 273 -7.12 -28.69 19.06
N ALA A 274 -6.34 -29.73 19.35
CA ALA A 274 -4.94 -29.56 19.77
C ALA A 274 -4.08 -28.92 18.66
N LEU A 275 -4.26 -29.31 17.39
CA LEU A 275 -3.57 -28.68 16.25
C LEU A 275 -3.98 -27.23 16.08
N TRP A 276 -5.27 -26.90 16.17
CA TRP A 276 -5.76 -25.53 16.14
C TRP A 276 -5.15 -24.70 17.28
N LEU A 277 -5.14 -25.23 18.52
CA LEU A 277 -4.59 -24.55 19.68
C LEU A 277 -3.07 -24.31 19.53
N ALA A 278 -2.33 -25.33 19.09
CA ALA A 278 -0.88 -25.24 18.86
C ALA A 278 -0.54 -24.19 17.79
N GLY A 279 -1.25 -24.19 16.66
CA GLY A 279 -1.04 -23.21 15.60
C GLY A 279 -1.43 -21.78 16.01
N THR A 280 -2.51 -21.63 16.78
CA THR A 280 -2.92 -20.33 17.34
C THR A 280 -1.90 -19.84 18.37
N ALA A 281 -1.41 -20.70 19.24
CA ALA A 281 -0.39 -20.37 20.25
C ALA A 281 0.96 -20.00 19.60
N GLU A 282 1.38 -20.75 18.57
CA GLU A 282 2.59 -20.38 17.77
C GLU A 282 2.44 -18.98 17.19
N PHE A 283 1.31 -18.71 16.55
CA PHE A 283 1.06 -17.39 15.93
C PHE A 283 1.02 -16.28 16.98
N ALA A 284 0.34 -16.48 18.11
CA ALA A 284 0.34 -15.52 19.21
C ALA A 284 1.75 -15.28 19.77
N ALA A 285 2.53 -16.34 19.98
CA ALA A 285 3.90 -16.25 20.46
C ALA A 285 4.80 -15.49 19.47
N ALA A 286 4.67 -15.73 18.16
CA ALA A 286 5.43 -15.01 17.11
C ALA A 286 5.15 -13.51 17.14
N ARG A 287 3.93 -13.08 17.48
CA ARG A 287 3.54 -11.66 17.60
C ARG A 287 3.93 -11.03 18.92
N ILE A 288 3.85 -11.80 20.03
CA ILE A 288 4.17 -11.34 21.39
C ILE A 288 5.67 -11.17 21.60
N ARG A 289 6.49 -12.13 21.12
CA ARG A 289 7.95 -12.14 21.41
C ARG A 289 8.66 -10.83 21.07
N PRO A 290 8.44 -10.20 19.92
CA PRO A 290 9.09 -8.93 19.57
C PRO A 290 8.38 -7.70 20.15
N GLY A 291 7.20 -7.86 20.76
CA GLY A 291 6.36 -6.77 21.27
C GLY A 291 6.75 -6.28 22.67
N PRO A 292 6.06 -5.26 23.18
CA PRO A 292 6.35 -4.64 24.48
C PRO A 292 5.95 -5.50 25.70
N ARG A 293 5.17 -6.56 25.51
CA ARG A 293 4.72 -7.50 26.54
C ARG A 293 3.90 -6.87 27.68
N THR A 294 3.23 -5.74 27.44
CA THR A 294 2.27 -5.18 28.39
C THR A 294 1.02 -6.06 28.42
N GLY A 295 0.29 -6.08 29.55
CA GLY A 295 -0.91 -6.90 29.69
C GLY A 295 -1.95 -6.65 28.58
N THR A 296 -2.16 -5.39 28.23
CA THR A 296 -3.08 -5.00 27.12
C THR A 296 -2.64 -5.56 25.77
N GLU A 297 -1.32 -5.48 25.45
CA GLU A 297 -0.80 -6.01 24.19
C GLU A 297 -0.83 -7.55 24.16
N LEU A 298 -0.51 -8.20 25.28
CA LEU A 298 -0.59 -9.65 25.39
C LEU A 298 -2.01 -10.16 25.09
N TRP A 299 -3.01 -9.60 25.78
CA TRP A 299 -4.41 -9.96 25.53
C TRP A 299 -4.84 -9.70 24.10
N ARG A 300 -4.47 -8.54 23.54
CA ARG A 300 -4.75 -8.22 22.15
C ARG A 300 -4.14 -9.25 21.19
N MET A 301 -2.88 -9.65 21.42
CA MET A 301 -2.21 -10.64 20.57
C MET A 301 -2.88 -12.01 20.68
N VAL A 302 -3.22 -12.47 21.87
CA VAL A 302 -3.91 -13.76 22.06
C VAL A 302 -5.26 -13.77 21.34
N LEU A 303 -6.12 -12.79 21.63
CA LEU A 303 -7.47 -12.73 21.04
C LEU A 303 -7.41 -12.59 19.50
N THR A 304 -6.62 -11.66 19.00
CA THR A 304 -6.56 -11.44 17.55
C THR A 304 -5.86 -12.58 16.82
N SER A 305 -4.98 -13.35 17.46
CA SER A 305 -4.36 -14.52 16.83
C SER A 305 -5.34 -15.70 16.67
N ALA A 306 -6.36 -15.79 17.49
CA ALA A 306 -7.44 -16.77 17.28
C ALA A 306 -8.39 -16.33 16.13
N VAL A 307 -8.61 -15.01 15.96
CA VAL A 307 -9.58 -14.46 14.99
C VAL A 307 -8.97 -14.25 13.60
N ILE A 308 -7.68 -13.87 13.51
CA ILE A 308 -7.01 -13.58 12.23
C ILE A 308 -7.06 -14.75 11.24
N PRO A 309 -6.75 -16.01 11.60
CA PRO A 309 -6.73 -17.10 10.63
C PRO A 309 -8.06 -17.28 9.87
N PRO A 310 -9.22 -17.46 10.54
CA PRO A 310 -10.49 -17.63 9.82
C PRO A 310 -10.91 -16.36 9.04
N VAL A 311 -10.62 -15.17 9.55
CA VAL A 311 -10.92 -13.91 8.85
C VAL A 311 -10.06 -13.78 7.57
N ALA A 312 -8.78 -14.14 7.63
CA ALA A 312 -7.90 -14.15 6.47
C ALA A 312 -8.40 -15.12 5.37
N VAL A 313 -8.81 -16.33 5.77
CA VAL A 313 -9.36 -17.35 4.85
C VAL A 313 -10.70 -16.88 4.27
N GLY A 314 -11.56 -16.27 5.08
CA GLY A 314 -12.84 -15.71 4.62
C GLY A 314 -12.64 -14.61 3.56
N HIS A 315 -11.76 -13.66 3.79
CA HIS A 315 -11.45 -12.62 2.81
C HIS A 315 -10.82 -13.17 1.53
N TRP A 316 -9.94 -14.15 1.64
CA TRP A 316 -9.35 -14.82 0.48
C TRP A 316 -10.43 -15.53 -0.35
N ALA A 317 -11.35 -16.26 0.27
CA ALA A 317 -12.48 -16.91 -0.39
C ALA A 317 -13.42 -15.90 -1.05
N LEU A 318 -13.71 -14.78 -0.38
CA LEU A 318 -14.45 -13.66 -0.98
C LEU A 318 -13.72 -13.07 -2.18
N GLY A 319 -12.39 -12.95 -2.12
CA GLY A 319 -11.56 -12.53 -3.25
C GLY A 319 -11.69 -13.49 -4.44
N LEU A 320 -11.63 -14.80 -4.21
CA LEU A 320 -11.84 -15.81 -5.25
C LEU A 320 -13.22 -15.68 -5.92
N ALA A 321 -14.26 -15.48 -5.12
CA ALA A 321 -15.63 -15.32 -5.63
C ALA A 321 -15.77 -14.02 -6.42
N ARG A 322 -15.27 -12.90 -5.89
CA ARG A 322 -15.38 -11.56 -6.51
C ARG A 322 -14.63 -11.45 -7.82
N HIS A 323 -13.45 -12.09 -7.91
CA HIS A 323 -12.54 -11.96 -9.05
C HIS A 323 -12.53 -13.18 -9.98
N ARG A 324 -13.61 -13.98 -10.00
CA ARG A 324 -13.71 -15.21 -10.83
C ARG A 324 -13.46 -14.96 -12.31
N GLY A 325 -14.00 -13.84 -12.85
CA GLY A 325 -13.88 -13.47 -14.27
C GLY A 325 -12.66 -12.63 -14.62
N VAL A 326 -11.79 -12.32 -13.66
CA VAL A 326 -10.61 -11.48 -13.89
C VAL A 326 -9.50 -12.35 -14.49
N GLY A 327 -9.05 -11.99 -15.69
CA GLY A 327 -7.88 -12.57 -16.36
C GLY A 327 -6.62 -11.74 -16.19
N PRO A 328 -5.47 -12.23 -16.67
CA PRO A 328 -4.21 -11.50 -16.68
C PRO A 328 -4.34 -10.14 -17.37
N HIS A 329 -3.55 -9.16 -16.93
CA HIS A 329 -3.51 -7.84 -17.55
C HIS A 329 -3.04 -7.95 -19.01
N PRO A 330 -3.62 -7.19 -19.96
CA PRO A 330 -3.29 -7.26 -21.40
C PRO A 330 -1.80 -7.11 -21.72
N VAL A 331 -1.09 -6.28 -20.96
CA VAL A 331 0.36 -6.03 -21.09
C VAL A 331 1.20 -7.29 -20.90
N PHE A 332 0.68 -8.31 -20.19
CA PHE A 332 1.40 -9.59 -19.97
C PHE A 332 1.17 -10.64 -21.06
N LYS A 333 0.31 -10.38 -22.05
CA LYS A 333 0.06 -11.34 -23.15
C LYS A 333 1.15 -11.32 -24.21
N SER A 334 1.97 -10.27 -24.31
CA SER A 334 2.99 -10.12 -25.36
C SER A 334 4.30 -10.86 -25.08
N ASP A 335 4.60 -11.21 -23.81
CA ASP A 335 5.90 -11.80 -23.47
C ASP A 335 5.95 -13.33 -23.46
N ILE A 336 4.81 -14.02 -23.73
CA ILE A 336 4.77 -15.50 -23.74
C ILE A 336 4.95 -16.10 -25.14
N SER A 337 4.87 -15.29 -26.20
CA SER A 337 5.14 -15.71 -27.57
C SER A 337 6.53 -15.26 -28.04
N GLY A 338 7.56 -15.50 -27.22
CA GLY A 338 8.96 -15.33 -27.60
C GLY A 338 9.35 -16.30 -28.71
N ASN A 339 9.36 -15.77 -29.91
CA ASN A 339 9.91 -16.32 -31.12
C ASN A 339 11.34 -16.83 -30.88
N SER A 340 11.53 -18.12 -30.88
CA SER A 340 12.86 -18.73 -31.08
C SER A 340 13.29 -18.40 -32.50
N PRO A 341 14.41 -17.72 -32.74
CA PRO A 341 14.96 -17.66 -34.07
C PRO A 341 15.48 -19.03 -34.43
N GLY A 342 14.78 -19.73 -35.33
CA GLY A 342 15.27 -20.91 -35.99
C GLY A 342 16.57 -20.56 -36.75
N HIS A 343 17.66 -21.17 -36.33
CA HIS A 343 18.84 -21.26 -37.17
C HIS A 343 18.56 -22.29 -38.29
N GLY A 344 18.43 -21.79 -39.51
CA GLY A 344 18.62 -22.49 -40.72
C GLY A 344 19.93 -22.04 -41.37
#